data_716dd4a1b2555dd30975311f1b956e6a
#
_entry.id   716dd4a1b2555dd30975311f1b956e6a
#
_cell.length_a   1.000
_cell.length_b   1.000
_cell.length_c   1.000
_cell.angle_alpha   90.00
_cell.angle_beta   90.00
_cell.angle_gamma   90.00
#
_symmetry.space_group_name_H-M   'P 1'
#
loop_
_entity.id
_entity.type
_entity.pdbx_description
1 polymer ?
#
loop_
_entity_poly.entity_id
_entity_poly.type
_entity_poly.pdbx_seq_one_letter_code
_entity_poly.pdbx_strand_id
1 'polypeptide(L)'
;MKFFKTIIVAILTLESRLILAKYKPFIIAVTGSVGKTSTKDAIYSVLSNSNLCNADGTGICYVRKSEKSMNSDVGLPLTIIGVPNAWHSMSGWMHNVIQGAQLVFKKTDYPDCLILEIGADHPRDIKKIAKWLHPDISVITQVSTTPVHVEFFKSPDEVFEEKAALATAVKNGGTLVLFADNEKVMSLADRVKDKNVKVISFGTVENANVKGSEQRVVYEFPKIPSGFTFKLDLNSESATVSVKGILGKSYMYPLLAAAAVGTARNVPISAIVNGLNSYDAPRGRMNIISGINNSTLIDDTYNSSPDAVTSALNTLKELECIGSKIVALGDMMELGQYSAEEHRKIGREVAGIGYELVTVGQRSRITADEAIKKGFNVERVHSFDTSVEAGEYLKSIVKAGDIILIKGSQSIRMERAVSMLMEHPEQAEKLLVRQEKEWLDKK
;
A
#
# COMPACT_ATOMS: atom_id res chain seq x y z
N MET A 1 -28.11 12.20 7.54
CA MET A 1 -26.85 11.97 6.80
C MET A 1 -26.57 10.49 6.50
N LYS A 2 -26.60 9.55 7.48
CA LYS A 2 -26.33 8.10 7.21
C LYS A 2 -27.26 7.50 6.13
N PHE A 3 -28.58 7.75 6.21
CA PHE A 3 -29.56 7.22 5.25
C PHE A 3 -29.31 7.70 3.81
N PHE A 4 -29.02 8.99 3.62
CA PHE A 4 -28.68 9.57 2.32
C PHE A 4 -27.40 8.93 1.73
N LYS A 5 -26.34 8.76 2.55
CA LYS A 5 -25.12 8.08 2.12
C LYS A 5 -25.42 6.66 1.62
N THR A 6 -26.26 5.91 2.34
CA THR A 6 -26.63 4.54 1.95
C THR A 6 -27.31 4.48 0.59
N ILE A 7 -28.23 5.43 0.32
CA ILE A 7 -28.93 5.51 -0.98
C ILE A 7 -27.94 5.82 -2.11
N ILE A 8 -27.06 6.81 -1.93
CA ILE A 8 -26.05 7.17 -2.95
C ILE A 8 -25.15 5.96 -3.25
N VAL A 9 -24.65 5.29 -2.22
CA VAL A 9 -23.81 4.10 -2.40
C VAL A 9 -24.53 3.00 -3.17
N ALA A 10 -25.82 2.78 -2.87
CA ALA A 10 -26.64 1.79 -3.59
C ALA A 10 -26.81 2.17 -5.08
N ILE A 11 -27.07 3.44 -5.38
CA ILE A 11 -27.20 3.94 -6.77
C ILE A 11 -25.88 3.79 -7.50
N LEU A 12 -24.76 4.30 -6.97
CA LEU A 12 -23.44 4.21 -7.59
C LEU A 12 -23.01 2.76 -7.80
N THR A 13 -23.36 1.85 -6.86
CA THR A 13 -23.09 0.42 -7.00
C THR A 13 -23.90 -0.20 -8.14
N LEU A 14 -25.19 0.17 -8.28
CA LEU A 14 -26.03 -0.29 -9.38
C LEU A 14 -25.49 0.23 -10.72
N GLU A 15 -25.19 1.50 -10.82
CA GLU A 15 -24.58 2.10 -12.02
C GLU A 15 -23.25 1.42 -12.39
N SER A 16 -22.38 1.17 -11.41
CA SER A 16 -21.12 0.44 -11.62
C SER A 16 -21.35 -0.94 -12.23
N ARG A 17 -22.32 -1.69 -11.72
CA ARG A 17 -22.68 -3.01 -12.27
C ARG A 17 -23.18 -2.92 -13.71
N LEU A 18 -24.01 -1.93 -14.03
CA LEU A 18 -24.51 -1.69 -15.39
C LEU A 18 -23.37 -1.27 -16.35
N ILE A 19 -22.47 -0.41 -15.88
CA ILE A 19 -21.29 0.03 -16.62
C ILE A 19 -20.38 -1.16 -16.93
N LEU A 20 -20.05 -2.00 -15.94
CA LEU A 20 -19.22 -3.19 -16.16
C LEU A 20 -19.88 -4.19 -17.11
N ALA A 21 -21.22 -4.36 -17.04
CA ALA A 21 -21.96 -5.22 -17.97
C ALA A 21 -21.94 -4.69 -19.41
N LYS A 22 -21.98 -3.36 -19.58
CA LYS A 22 -21.99 -2.67 -20.87
C LYS A 22 -20.63 -2.65 -21.54
N TYR A 23 -19.60 -2.20 -20.82
CA TYR A 23 -18.26 -1.95 -21.41
C TYR A 23 -17.35 -3.18 -21.33
N LYS A 24 -17.59 -4.10 -20.39
CA LYS A 24 -16.85 -5.35 -20.19
C LYS A 24 -15.32 -5.13 -20.12
N PRO A 25 -14.82 -4.18 -19.32
CA PRO A 25 -13.38 -3.97 -19.20
C PRO A 25 -12.69 -5.21 -18.63
N PHE A 26 -11.39 -5.35 -18.88
CA PHE A 26 -10.56 -6.32 -18.19
C PHE A 26 -10.35 -5.88 -16.74
N ILE A 27 -10.70 -6.70 -15.76
CA ILE A 27 -10.70 -6.32 -14.35
C ILE A 27 -9.57 -7.03 -13.59
N ILE A 28 -8.71 -6.25 -12.98
CA ILE A 28 -7.68 -6.72 -12.03
C ILE A 28 -8.07 -6.20 -10.65
N ALA A 29 -8.28 -7.11 -9.70
CA ALA A 29 -8.66 -6.77 -8.35
C ALA A 29 -7.57 -7.19 -7.35
N VAL A 30 -7.19 -6.25 -6.46
CA VAL A 30 -6.09 -6.44 -5.51
C VAL A 30 -6.61 -6.34 -4.09
N THR A 31 -6.32 -7.34 -3.25
CA THR A 31 -6.59 -7.30 -1.80
C THR A 31 -5.42 -7.88 -0.99
N GLY A 32 -5.45 -7.71 0.32
CA GLY A 32 -4.46 -8.17 1.29
C GLY A 32 -4.43 -7.29 2.53
N SER A 33 -3.54 -7.57 3.46
CA SER A 33 -3.31 -6.72 4.65
C SER A 33 -2.30 -5.62 4.35
N VAL A 34 -1.19 -5.97 3.70
CA VAL A 34 -0.07 -5.06 3.37
C VAL A 34 0.15 -5.03 1.87
N GLY A 35 0.54 -3.87 1.32
CA GLY A 35 0.99 -3.73 -0.05
C GLY A 35 -0.09 -3.53 -1.12
N LYS A 36 -1.39 -3.50 -0.80
CA LYS A 36 -2.49 -3.33 -1.78
C LYS A 36 -2.30 -2.14 -2.72
N THR A 37 -2.16 -0.93 -2.16
CA THR A 37 -2.03 0.30 -2.93
C THR A 37 -0.76 0.29 -3.79
N SER A 38 0.37 -0.10 -3.19
CA SER A 38 1.65 -0.22 -3.92
C SER A 38 1.56 -1.23 -5.05
N THR A 39 0.89 -2.38 -4.84
CA THR A 39 0.66 -3.40 -5.88
C THR A 39 -0.22 -2.86 -7.01
N LYS A 40 -1.33 -2.19 -6.68
CA LYS A 40 -2.21 -1.54 -7.67
C LYS A 40 -1.43 -0.54 -8.54
N ASP A 41 -0.59 0.28 -7.90
CA ASP A 41 0.19 1.30 -8.62
C ASP A 41 1.33 0.67 -9.45
N ALA A 42 1.98 -0.39 -8.95
CA ALA A 42 2.97 -1.14 -9.70
C ALA A 42 2.37 -1.87 -10.92
N ILE A 43 1.18 -2.49 -10.77
CA ILE A 43 0.45 -3.11 -11.88
C ILE A 43 0.13 -2.03 -12.93
N TYR A 44 -0.34 -0.87 -12.51
CA TYR A 44 -0.61 0.25 -13.42
C TYR A 44 0.65 0.66 -14.19
N SER A 45 1.80 0.79 -13.50
CA SER A 45 3.07 1.15 -14.13
C SER A 45 3.50 0.12 -15.18
N VAL A 46 3.36 -1.19 -14.88
CA VAL A 46 3.69 -2.26 -15.84
C VAL A 46 2.76 -2.23 -17.05
N LEU A 47 1.44 -2.15 -16.85
CA LEU A 47 0.48 -2.24 -17.95
C LEU A 47 0.45 -0.98 -18.82
N SER A 48 0.63 0.20 -18.25
CA SER A 48 0.68 1.47 -18.99
C SER A 48 1.95 1.65 -19.81
N ASN A 49 3.04 0.98 -19.42
CA ASN A 49 4.32 1.00 -20.15
C ASN A 49 4.50 -0.23 -21.06
N SER A 50 3.51 -1.12 -21.11
CA SER A 50 3.52 -2.29 -21.99
C SER A 50 2.83 -1.96 -23.32
N ASN A 51 3.38 -2.49 -24.43
CA ASN A 51 2.75 -2.37 -25.75
C ASN A 51 1.56 -3.36 -25.89
N LEU A 52 0.62 -3.33 -24.93
CA LEU A 52 -0.61 -4.12 -25.00
C LEU A 52 -1.68 -3.47 -25.88
N CYS A 53 -1.45 -2.24 -26.31
CA CYS A 53 -2.24 -1.54 -27.31
C CYS A 53 -1.66 -1.82 -28.71
N ASN A 54 -2.46 -2.44 -29.57
CA ASN A 54 -2.10 -2.71 -30.95
C ASN A 54 -2.14 -1.40 -31.78
N ALA A 55 -1.46 -1.39 -32.92
CA ALA A 55 -1.45 -0.23 -33.83
C ALA A 55 -2.84 0.15 -34.38
N ASP A 56 -3.77 -0.80 -34.38
CA ASP A 56 -5.19 -0.62 -34.77
C ASP A 56 -6.08 -0.13 -33.62
N GLY A 57 -5.50 0.14 -32.44
CA GLY A 57 -6.24 0.56 -31.24
C GLY A 57 -6.94 -0.57 -30.49
N THR A 58 -6.69 -1.84 -30.84
CA THR A 58 -7.21 -2.99 -30.10
C THR A 58 -6.27 -3.37 -28.93
N GLY A 59 -6.79 -4.12 -27.96
CA GLY A 59 -6.02 -4.56 -26.79
C GLY A 59 -6.28 -3.66 -25.56
N ILE A 60 -5.28 -3.49 -24.71
CA ILE A 60 -5.35 -2.63 -23.53
C ILE A 60 -4.62 -1.32 -23.82
N CYS A 61 -5.36 -0.31 -24.27
CA CYS A 61 -4.84 1.02 -24.62
C CYS A 61 -5.09 2.03 -23.50
N TYR A 62 -6.20 1.90 -22.80
CA TYR A 62 -6.58 2.79 -21.71
C TYR A 62 -6.74 2.03 -20.40
N VAL A 63 -5.80 2.22 -19.46
CA VAL A 63 -5.81 1.63 -18.13
C VAL A 63 -6.25 2.67 -17.11
N ARG A 64 -7.22 2.33 -16.26
CA ARG A 64 -7.62 3.13 -15.10
C ARG A 64 -7.32 2.37 -13.82
N LYS A 65 -6.74 3.06 -12.85
CA LYS A 65 -6.61 2.57 -11.46
C LYS A 65 -7.42 3.45 -10.52
N SER A 66 -7.73 2.92 -9.33
CA SER A 66 -8.26 3.77 -8.27
C SER A 66 -7.22 4.82 -7.88
N GLU A 67 -7.66 6.07 -7.79
CA GLU A 67 -6.88 7.13 -7.18
C GLU A 67 -6.81 6.89 -5.67
N LYS A 68 -5.66 7.10 -5.07
CA LYS A 68 -5.44 6.88 -3.63
C LYS A 68 -5.91 5.48 -3.19
N SER A 69 -6.29 5.31 -1.92
CA SER A 69 -6.86 4.06 -1.40
C SER A 69 -8.39 4.10 -1.44
N MET A 70 -8.99 4.25 -2.63
CA MET A 70 -10.44 4.15 -2.83
C MET A 70 -10.87 2.68 -2.85
N ASN A 71 -10.77 1.99 -1.73
CA ASN A 71 -10.91 0.54 -1.58
C ASN A 71 -12.17 0.10 -0.81
N SER A 72 -13.04 1.05 -0.45
CA SER A 72 -14.28 0.82 0.31
C SER A 72 -15.50 0.61 -0.60
N ASP A 73 -16.65 0.34 0.02
CA ASP A 73 -17.97 0.23 -0.62
C ASP A 73 -18.38 1.48 -1.42
N VAL A 74 -17.84 2.65 -1.04
CA VAL A 74 -18.02 3.92 -1.77
C VAL A 74 -16.92 4.11 -2.83
N GLY A 75 -15.67 3.85 -2.45
CA GLY A 75 -14.51 4.13 -3.29
C GLY A 75 -14.46 3.27 -4.57
N LEU A 76 -14.89 2.01 -4.48
CA LEU A 76 -14.92 1.11 -5.63
C LEU A 76 -15.87 1.59 -6.73
N PRO A 77 -17.15 1.93 -6.47
CA PRO A 77 -18.04 2.53 -7.48
C PRO A 77 -17.47 3.82 -8.08
N LEU A 78 -16.91 4.72 -7.27
CA LEU A 78 -16.31 5.95 -7.76
C LEU A 78 -15.17 5.69 -8.75
N THR A 79 -14.32 4.68 -8.48
CA THR A 79 -13.25 4.27 -9.39
C THR A 79 -13.81 3.72 -10.71
N ILE A 80 -14.85 2.88 -10.67
CA ILE A 80 -15.48 2.29 -11.85
C ILE A 80 -16.10 3.40 -12.72
N ILE A 81 -16.81 4.35 -12.10
CA ILE A 81 -17.39 5.49 -12.80
C ILE A 81 -16.31 6.46 -13.28
N GLY A 82 -15.21 6.62 -12.54
CA GLY A 82 -14.09 7.53 -12.86
C GLY A 82 -14.34 8.93 -12.32
N VAL A 83 -14.94 9.05 -11.13
CA VAL A 83 -15.26 10.33 -10.47
C VAL A 83 -14.58 10.43 -9.10
N PRO A 84 -14.25 11.66 -8.64
CA PRO A 84 -13.61 11.86 -7.35
C PRO A 84 -14.58 11.65 -6.18
N ASN A 85 -14.02 11.50 -4.97
CA ASN A 85 -14.82 11.52 -3.74
C ASN A 85 -15.37 12.94 -3.50
N ALA A 86 -16.67 13.06 -3.37
CA ALA A 86 -17.34 14.35 -3.16
C ALA A 86 -17.38 14.80 -1.68
N TRP A 87 -16.82 14.01 -0.75
CA TRP A 87 -16.70 14.32 0.68
C TRP A 87 -18.04 14.82 1.28
N HIS A 88 -18.10 16.07 1.70
CA HIS A 88 -19.28 16.69 2.30
C HIS A 88 -20.18 17.42 1.29
N SER A 89 -19.81 17.45 0.00
CA SER A 89 -20.54 18.17 -1.04
C SER A 89 -21.72 17.38 -1.57
N MET A 90 -22.93 17.82 -1.25
CA MET A 90 -24.18 17.22 -1.79
C MET A 90 -24.27 17.38 -3.32
N SER A 91 -23.91 18.53 -3.86
CA SER A 91 -23.87 18.78 -5.31
C SER A 91 -22.84 17.90 -6.01
N GLY A 92 -21.68 17.65 -5.37
CA GLY A 92 -20.66 16.74 -5.87
C GLY A 92 -21.18 15.29 -5.96
N TRP A 93 -21.90 14.81 -4.95
CA TRP A 93 -22.52 13.48 -4.99
C TRP A 93 -23.58 13.36 -6.09
N MET A 94 -24.43 14.40 -6.26
CA MET A 94 -25.39 14.43 -7.36
C MET A 94 -24.68 14.42 -8.72
N HIS A 95 -23.61 15.20 -8.87
CA HIS A 95 -22.78 15.17 -10.07
C HIS A 95 -22.25 13.77 -10.36
N ASN A 96 -21.72 13.06 -9.36
CA ASN A 96 -21.19 11.69 -9.50
C ASN A 96 -22.27 10.71 -9.98
N VAL A 97 -23.49 10.79 -9.45
CA VAL A 97 -24.63 9.97 -9.90
C VAL A 97 -24.99 10.31 -11.37
N ILE A 98 -25.03 11.58 -11.74
CA ILE A 98 -25.30 11.99 -13.13
C ILE A 98 -24.24 11.47 -14.09
N GLN A 99 -22.96 11.50 -13.72
CA GLN A 99 -21.86 10.94 -14.51
C GLN A 99 -22.00 9.42 -14.67
N GLY A 100 -22.36 8.71 -13.61
CA GLY A 100 -22.64 7.27 -13.66
C GLY A 100 -23.79 6.95 -14.62
N ALA A 101 -24.91 7.68 -14.51
CA ALA A 101 -26.07 7.55 -15.40
C ALA A 101 -25.68 7.84 -16.87
N GLN A 102 -24.85 8.85 -17.13
CA GLN A 102 -24.37 9.15 -18.49
C GLN A 102 -23.59 7.97 -19.09
N LEU A 103 -22.69 7.35 -18.32
CA LEU A 103 -21.95 6.15 -18.75
C LEU A 103 -22.87 4.96 -19.05
N VAL A 104 -23.95 4.81 -18.27
CA VAL A 104 -24.94 3.73 -18.50
C VAL A 104 -25.71 3.96 -19.80
N PHE A 105 -26.22 5.19 -20.02
CA PHE A 105 -27.14 5.46 -21.13
C PHE A 105 -26.46 5.91 -22.42
N LYS A 106 -25.29 6.56 -22.35
CA LYS A 106 -24.55 7.03 -23.53
C LYS A 106 -23.33 6.13 -23.80
N LYS A 107 -22.98 5.91 -25.06
CA LYS A 107 -21.71 5.29 -25.43
C LYS A 107 -20.62 6.35 -25.41
N THR A 108 -19.64 6.17 -24.56
CA THR A 108 -18.48 7.06 -24.40
C THR A 108 -17.20 6.22 -24.32
N ASP A 109 -16.05 6.83 -24.46
CA ASP A 109 -14.79 6.16 -24.21
C ASP A 109 -14.71 5.70 -22.76
N TYR A 110 -14.35 4.45 -22.56
CA TYR A 110 -14.25 3.82 -21.25
C TYR A 110 -12.96 3.00 -21.18
N PRO A 111 -12.33 2.87 -19.99
CA PRO A 111 -11.11 2.09 -19.87
C PRO A 111 -11.26 0.65 -20.35
N ASP A 112 -10.23 0.16 -21.06
CA ASP A 112 -10.13 -1.24 -21.46
C ASP A 112 -9.76 -2.13 -20.27
N CYS A 113 -9.03 -1.55 -19.30
CA CYS A 113 -8.60 -2.24 -18.09
C CYS A 113 -8.85 -1.40 -16.84
N LEU A 114 -9.42 -2.04 -15.82
CA LEU A 114 -9.60 -1.46 -14.48
C LEU A 114 -8.73 -2.19 -13.48
N ILE A 115 -7.92 -1.45 -12.72
CA ILE A 115 -7.15 -1.97 -11.59
C ILE A 115 -7.81 -1.46 -10.31
N LEU A 116 -8.45 -2.37 -9.58
CA LEU A 116 -9.30 -2.08 -8.43
C LEU A 116 -8.63 -2.54 -7.14
N GLU A 117 -8.44 -1.62 -6.20
CA GLU A 117 -8.03 -1.96 -4.83
C GLU A 117 -9.28 -2.29 -4.01
N ILE A 118 -9.27 -3.42 -3.29
CA ILE A 118 -10.41 -3.87 -2.48
C ILE A 118 -9.94 -4.07 -1.05
N GLY A 119 -10.48 -3.26 -0.14
CA GLY A 119 -10.27 -3.30 1.30
C GLY A 119 -11.46 -3.91 2.05
N ALA A 120 -11.22 -4.28 3.31
CA ALA A 120 -12.26 -4.63 4.25
C ALA A 120 -11.96 -3.94 5.58
N ASP A 121 -12.83 -3.06 6.00
CA ASP A 121 -12.81 -2.44 7.32
C ASP A 121 -13.71 -3.23 8.27
N HIS A 122 -14.77 -3.86 7.75
CA HIS A 122 -15.74 -4.64 8.50
C HIS A 122 -16.03 -6.01 7.85
N PRO A 123 -16.56 -6.97 8.63
CA PRO A 123 -17.02 -8.25 8.11
C PRO A 123 -18.02 -8.10 6.96
N ARG A 124 -17.86 -8.92 5.93
CA ARG A 124 -18.65 -9.00 4.71
C ARG A 124 -18.44 -7.87 3.68
N ASP A 125 -17.49 -6.97 3.85
CA ASP A 125 -17.24 -5.92 2.86
C ASP A 125 -16.76 -6.51 1.53
N ILE A 126 -15.71 -7.34 1.55
CA ILE A 126 -15.23 -8.01 0.32
C ILE A 126 -16.23 -9.05 -0.18
N LYS A 127 -16.87 -9.81 0.72
CA LYS A 127 -17.90 -10.80 0.35
C LYS A 127 -19.09 -10.20 -0.39
N LYS A 128 -19.49 -8.96 -0.07
CA LYS A 128 -20.54 -8.23 -0.82
C LYS A 128 -20.06 -7.85 -2.22
N ILE A 129 -18.83 -7.36 -2.34
CA ILE A 129 -18.22 -7.00 -3.63
C ILE A 129 -18.03 -8.24 -4.49
N ALA A 130 -17.52 -9.34 -3.94
CA ALA A 130 -17.28 -10.60 -4.61
C ALA A 130 -18.54 -11.25 -5.25
N LYS A 131 -19.74 -10.88 -4.79
CA LYS A 131 -21.01 -11.35 -5.37
C LYS A 131 -21.32 -10.81 -6.76
N TRP A 132 -20.73 -9.68 -7.13
CA TRP A 132 -21.02 -9.02 -8.39
C TRP A 132 -19.78 -8.61 -9.18
N LEU A 133 -18.64 -8.47 -8.52
CA LEU A 133 -17.36 -8.22 -9.17
C LEU A 133 -16.67 -9.57 -9.42
N HIS A 134 -16.56 -9.93 -10.66
CA HIS A 134 -15.87 -11.14 -11.10
C HIS A 134 -14.61 -10.72 -11.86
N PRO A 135 -13.45 -10.55 -11.19
CA PRO A 135 -12.23 -10.10 -11.83
C PRO A 135 -11.65 -11.15 -12.78
N ASP A 136 -10.99 -10.67 -13.83
CA ASP A 136 -10.20 -11.50 -14.72
C ASP A 136 -8.90 -11.96 -14.05
N ILE A 137 -8.33 -11.07 -13.21
CA ILE A 137 -7.20 -11.40 -12.34
C ILE A 137 -7.53 -10.97 -10.90
N SER A 138 -7.42 -11.90 -9.96
CA SER A 138 -7.43 -11.63 -8.52
C SER A 138 -6.02 -11.69 -7.96
N VAL A 139 -5.57 -10.64 -7.28
CA VAL A 139 -4.25 -10.57 -6.63
C VAL A 139 -4.44 -10.55 -5.12
N ILE A 140 -3.89 -11.55 -4.43
CA ILE A 140 -3.87 -11.62 -2.98
C ILE A 140 -2.46 -11.37 -2.51
N THR A 141 -2.24 -10.19 -1.91
CA THR A 141 -0.95 -9.81 -1.34
C THR A 141 -0.77 -10.43 0.05
N GLN A 142 0.23 -10.01 0.78
CA GLN A 142 0.48 -10.48 2.14
C GLN A 142 -0.75 -10.31 3.04
N VAL A 143 -1.08 -11.35 3.81
CA VAL A 143 -2.07 -11.29 4.88
C VAL A 143 -1.34 -11.44 6.21
N SER A 144 -1.44 -10.42 7.06
CA SER A 144 -0.77 -10.33 8.35
C SER A 144 -1.36 -11.30 9.37
N THR A 145 -0.55 -11.74 10.34
CA THR A 145 -0.99 -12.53 11.50
C THR A 145 -1.87 -11.71 12.45
N THR A 146 -1.51 -10.43 12.66
CA THR A 146 -2.33 -9.46 13.40
C THR A 146 -2.62 -8.28 12.46
N PRO A 147 -3.66 -8.39 11.58
CA PRO A 147 -3.96 -7.36 10.61
C PRO A 147 -4.60 -6.13 11.28
N VAL A 148 -4.39 -4.94 10.70
CA VAL A 148 -5.21 -3.75 11.02
C VAL A 148 -6.69 -4.06 10.79
N HIS A 149 -7.57 -3.36 11.49
CA HIS A 149 -9.03 -3.58 11.56
C HIS A 149 -9.45 -4.87 12.27
N VAL A 150 -8.50 -5.65 12.84
CA VAL A 150 -8.84 -6.90 13.56
C VAL A 150 -9.82 -6.65 14.71
N GLU A 151 -9.85 -5.43 15.26
CA GLU A 151 -10.80 -5.05 16.33
C GLU A 151 -12.27 -5.12 15.91
N PHE A 152 -12.56 -5.03 14.59
CA PHE A 152 -13.91 -5.11 14.03
C PHE A 152 -14.32 -6.55 13.66
N PHE A 153 -13.39 -7.51 13.79
CA PHE A 153 -13.57 -8.92 13.45
C PHE A 153 -13.46 -9.78 14.71
N LYS A 154 -13.99 -10.99 14.64
CA LYS A 154 -13.90 -11.94 15.75
C LYS A 154 -12.48 -12.50 15.94
N SER A 155 -11.72 -12.59 14.85
CA SER A 155 -10.37 -13.14 14.86
C SER A 155 -9.59 -12.73 13.59
N PRO A 156 -8.26 -12.87 13.59
CA PRO A 156 -7.44 -12.73 12.37
C PRO A 156 -7.87 -13.69 11.25
N ASP A 157 -8.38 -14.88 11.59
CA ASP A 157 -8.89 -15.83 10.60
C ASP A 157 -10.13 -15.33 9.87
N GLU A 158 -11.02 -14.63 10.56
CA GLU A 158 -12.18 -14.01 9.91
C GLU A 158 -11.75 -12.92 8.92
N VAL A 159 -10.69 -12.15 9.24
CA VAL A 159 -10.09 -11.17 8.29
C VAL A 159 -9.50 -11.89 7.08
N PHE A 160 -8.85 -13.03 7.27
CA PHE A 160 -8.32 -13.84 6.16
C PHE A 160 -9.46 -14.35 5.27
N GLU A 161 -10.53 -14.92 5.85
CA GLU A 161 -11.69 -15.42 5.11
C GLU A 161 -12.43 -14.32 4.33
N GLU A 162 -12.39 -13.10 4.82
CA GLU A 162 -12.92 -11.95 4.10
C GLU A 162 -12.11 -11.67 2.83
N LYS A 163 -10.77 -11.68 2.93
CA LYS A 163 -9.87 -11.49 1.77
C LYS A 163 -9.91 -12.68 0.80
N ALA A 164 -10.03 -13.90 1.32
CA ALA A 164 -10.17 -15.11 0.54
C ALA A 164 -11.40 -15.10 -0.39
N ALA A 165 -12.45 -14.35 -0.03
CA ALA A 165 -13.61 -14.20 -0.88
C ALA A 165 -13.26 -13.60 -2.26
N LEU A 166 -12.25 -12.74 -2.37
CA LEU A 166 -11.80 -12.21 -3.65
C LEU A 166 -11.07 -13.26 -4.49
N ALA A 167 -10.30 -14.15 -3.86
CA ALA A 167 -9.63 -15.25 -4.57
C ALA A 167 -10.65 -16.17 -5.26
N THR A 168 -11.75 -16.47 -4.57
CA THR A 168 -12.81 -17.33 -5.12
C THR A 168 -13.76 -16.62 -6.10
N ALA A 169 -13.73 -15.27 -6.14
CA ALA A 169 -14.54 -14.47 -7.06
C ALA A 169 -13.95 -14.37 -8.47
N VAL A 170 -12.70 -14.81 -8.68
CA VAL A 170 -12.07 -14.81 -9.99
C VAL A 170 -12.93 -15.55 -11.02
N LYS A 171 -13.02 -15.02 -12.24
CA LYS A 171 -13.77 -15.64 -13.36
C LYS A 171 -13.25 -17.05 -13.66
N ASN A 172 -14.12 -17.88 -14.17
CA ASN A 172 -13.70 -19.14 -14.81
C ASN A 172 -12.78 -18.82 -16.01
N GLY A 173 -11.62 -19.49 -16.11
CA GLY A 173 -10.59 -19.17 -17.09
C GLY A 173 -9.71 -17.94 -16.72
N GLY A 174 -9.95 -17.30 -15.58
CA GLY A 174 -9.16 -16.19 -15.09
C GLY A 174 -7.83 -16.60 -14.43
N THR A 175 -7.18 -15.64 -13.76
CA THR A 175 -5.90 -15.88 -13.08
C THR A 175 -5.98 -15.47 -11.61
N LEU A 176 -5.44 -16.30 -10.72
CA LEU A 176 -5.25 -16.02 -9.31
C LEU A 176 -3.75 -15.82 -9.05
N VAL A 177 -3.38 -14.63 -8.59
CA VAL A 177 -1.99 -14.25 -8.24
C VAL A 177 -1.85 -14.28 -6.73
N LEU A 178 -0.93 -15.10 -6.19
CA LEU A 178 -0.79 -15.38 -4.76
C LEU A 178 0.61 -15.07 -4.24
N PHE A 179 0.68 -14.51 -3.04
CA PHE A 179 1.91 -14.28 -2.31
C PHE A 179 2.49 -15.60 -1.77
N ALA A 180 3.62 -16.04 -2.34
CA ALA A 180 4.21 -17.36 -2.10
C ALA A 180 4.86 -17.51 -0.72
N ASP A 181 5.38 -16.41 -0.14
CA ASP A 181 6.08 -16.43 1.15
C ASP A 181 5.10 -16.55 2.35
N ASN A 182 3.82 -16.85 2.10
CA ASN A 182 2.78 -17.07 3.10
C ASN A 182 1.95 -18.30 2.75
N GLU A 183 2.13 -19.40 3.48
CA GLU A 183 1.45 -20.68 3.26
C GLU A 183 -0.08 -20.56 3.30
N LYS A 184 -0.60 -19.72 4.21
CA LYS A 184 -2.04 -19.49 4.33
C LYS A 184 -2.61 -18.82 3.07
N VAL A 185 -1.87 -17.90 2.46
CA VAL A 185 -2.25 -17.29 1.18
C VAL A 185 -2.15 -18.32 0.05
N MET A 186 -1.11 -19.14 0.03
CA MET A 186 -0.93 -20.19 -0.97
C MET A 186 -2.03 -21.26 -0.92
N SER A 187 -2.57 -21.57 0.27
CA SER A 187 -3.69 -22.52 0.40
C SER A 187 -4.97 -22.10 -0.36
N LEU A 188 -5.06 -20.82 -0.78
CA LEU A 188 -6.18 -20.35 -1.59
C LEU A 188 -6.19 -20.94 -3.01
N ALA A 189 -5.07 -21.46 -3.50
CA ALA A 189 -5.00 -22.20 -4.75
C ALA A 189 -5.94 -23.41 -4.75
N ASP A 190 -6.05 -24.09 -3.60
CA ASP A 190 -6.92 -25.25 -3.46
C ASP A 190 -8.40 -24.91 -3.60
N ARG A 191 -8.78 -23.68 -3.24
CA ARG A 191 -10.19 -23.22 -3.30
C ARG A 191 -10.68 -22.94 -4.72
N VAL A 192 -9.79 -22.92 -5.71
CA VAL A 192 -10.11 -22.67 -7.12
C VAL A 192 -9.78 -23.83 -8.04
N LYS A 193 -9.38 -24.99 -7.50
CA LYS A 193 -9.01 -26.19 -8.29
C LYS A 193 -10.10 -26.67 -9.24
N ASP A 194 -11.36 -26.58 -8.81
CA ASP A 194 -12.51 -26.99 -9.62
C ASP A 194 -12.92 -25.96 -10.68
N LYS A 195 -12.25 -24.80 -10.69
CA LYS A 195 -12.42 -23.76 -11.70
C LYS A 195 -11.23 -23.84 -12.65
N ASN A 196 -11.43 -23.59 -13.92
CA ASN A 196 -10.33 -23.47 -14.89
C ASN A 196 -9.57 -22.15 -14.66
N VAL A 197 -8.91 -22.01 -13.49
CA VAL A 197 -8.20 -20.80 -13.05
C VAL A 197 -6.70 -21.08 -13.06
N LYS A 198 -5.93 -20.22 -13.74
CA LYS A 198 -4.47 -20.25 -13.69
C LYS A 198 -4.00 -19.65 -12.37
N VAL A 199 -3.12 -20.34 -11.66
CA VAL A 199 -2.47 -19.81 -10.44
C VAL A 199 -1.05 -19.39 -10.78
N ILE A 200 -0.67 -18.17 -10.39
CA ILE A 200 0.70 -17.64 -10.50
C ILE A 200 1.12 -17.17 -9.11
N SER A 201 2.21 -17.69 -8.59
CA SER A 201 2.77 -17.28 -7.31
C SER A 201 3.90 -16.26 -7.48
N PHE A 202 4.03 -15.35 -6.52
CA PHE A 202 5.13 -14.39 -6.46
C PHE A 202 5.71 -14.29 -5.05
N GLY A 203 7.00 -14.11 -4.92
CA GLY A 203 7.66 -14.03 -3.62
C GLY A 203 9.18 -14.15 -3.70
N THR A 204 9.80 -14.47 -2.56
CA THR A 204 11.25 -14.70 -2.45
C THR A 204 11.61 -16.17 -2.27
N VAL A 205 10.62 -17.02 -1.98
CA VAL A 205 10.81 -18.47 -1.85
C VAL A 205 11.15 -19.10 -3.20
N GLU A 206 11.92 -20.20 -3.15
CA GLU A 206 12.51 -20.84 -4.34
C GLU A 206 11.47 -21.30 -5.38
N ASN A 207 10.32 -21.74 -4.92
CA ASN A 207 9.24 -22.29 -5.76
C ASN A 207 8.22 -21.25 -6.25
N ALA A 208 8.48 -19.94 -6.04
CA ALA A 208 7.64 -18.89 -6.61
C ALA A 208 7.79 -18.82 -8.13
N ASN A 209 6.67 -18.68 -8.88
CA ASN A 209 6.69 -18.52 -10.34
C ASN A 209 7.37 -17.20 -10.76
N VAL A 210 7.20 -16.15 -9.94
CA VAL A 210 7.84 -14.85 -10.08
C VAL A 210 8.64 -14.61 -8.83
N LYS A 211 9.97 -14.71 -8.93
CA LYS A 211 10.87 -14.68 -7.77
C LYS A 211 11.68 -13.40 -7.76
N GLY A 212 11.78 -12.80 -6.59
CA GLY A 212 12.71 -11.71 -6.29
C GLY A 212 13.85 -12.17 -5.42
N SER A 213 15.06 -11.75 -5.74
CA SER A 213 16.26 -12.08 -4.96
C SER A 213 17.29 -10.95 -5.02
N GLU A 214 18.35 -11.08 -4.28
CA GLU A 214 19.52 -10.18 -4.31
C GLU A 214 19.17 -8.70 -4.18
N GLN A 215 18.24 -8.34 -3.30
CA GLN A 215 17.91 -6.95 -3.08
C GLN A 215 19.09 -6.20 -2.46
N ARG A 216 19.44 -5.05 -3.04
CA ARG A 216 20.54 -4.19 -2.58
C ARG A 216 20.07 -2.74 -2.57
N VAL A 217 20.41 -2.02 -1.49
CA VAL A 217 20.17 -0.57 -1.43
C VAL A 217 21.17 0.14 -2.34
N VAL A 218 20.67 1.12 -3.08
CA VAL A 218 21.50 2.01 -3.90
C VAL A 218 21.77 3.28 -3.11
N TYR A 219 23.03 3.68 -3.08
CA TYR A 219 23.49 4.88 -2.38
C TYR A 219 24.07 5.89 -3.36
N GLU A 220 23.79 7.15 -3.14
CA GLU A 220 24.55 8.27 -3.70
C GLU A 220 25.67 8.66 -2.72
N PHE A 221 26.76 9.28 -3.26
CA PHE A 221 27.87 9.73 -2.42
C PHE A 221 27.37 10.85 -1.46
N PRO A 222 27.75 10.83 -0.17
CA PRO A 222 28.71 9.94 0.51
C PRO A 222 28.11 8.72 1.22
N LYS A 223 26.87 8.36 1.14
CA LYS A 223 26.08 7.23 1.67
C LYS A 223 24.60 7.62 1.88
N ILE A 224 24.08 8.39 0.96
CA ILE A 224 22.65 8.78 0.97
C ILE A 224 21.87 7.68 0.25
N PRO A 225 20.95 6.97 0.91
CA PRO A 225 20.14 5.97 0.22
C PRO A 225 19.23 6.65 -0.82
N SER A 226 19.20 6.12 -2.04
CA SER A 226 18.42 6.69 -3.16
C SER A 226 17.38 5.73 -3.73
N GLY A 227 17.42 4.46 -3.33
CA GLY A 227 16.50 3.43 -3.79
C GLY A 227 17.04 2.03 -3.55
N PHE A 228 16.57 1.07 -4.32
CA PHE A 228 17.08 -0.30 -4.28
C PHE A 228 17.03 -0.98 -5.64
N THR A 229 17.87 -2.01 -5.81
CA THR A 229 17.80 -2.94 -6.94
C THR A 229 17.49 -4.33 -6.44
N PHE A 230 16.94 -5.18 -7.31
CA PHE A 230 16.77 -6.59 -7.05
C PHE A 230 16.80 -7.39 -8.36
N LYS A 231 17.11 -8.67 -8.26
CA LYS A 231 17.01 -9.62 -9.37
C LYS A 231 15.58 -10.14 -9.45
N LEU A 232 14.97 -10.01 -10.61
CA LEU A 232 13.68 -10.59 -10.97
C LEU A 232 13.92 -11.84 -11.79
N ASP A 233 13.50 -12.98 -11.30
CA ASP A 233 13.47 -14.24 -12.04
C ASP A 233 12.03 -14.55 -12.48
N LEU A 234 11.82 -14.78 -13.77
CA LEU A 234 10.52 -14.98 -14.40
C LEU A 234 10.61 -16.08 -15.47
N ASN A 235 9.95 -17.19 -15.25
CA ASN A 235 10.09 -18.42 -16.09
C ASN A 235 11.59 -18.84 -16.15
N SER A 236 12.21 -18.76 -17.31
CA SER A 236 13.65 -19.05 -17.49
C SER A 236 14.49 -17.80 -17.73
N GLU A 237 13.91 -16.63 -17.60
CA GLU A 237 14.58 -15.35 -17.82
C GLU A 237 14.85 -14.63 -16.50
N SER A 238 15.91 -13.86 -16.45
CA SER A 238 16.27 -13.03 -15.30
C SER A 238 16.62 -11.61 -15.74
N ALA A 239 16.23 -10.64 -14.91
CA ALA A 239 16.56 -9.24 -15.15
C ALA A 239 16.80 -8.50 -13.84
N THR A 240 17.53 -7.38 -13.90
CA THR A 240 17.68 -6.48 -12.76
C THR A 240 16.62 -5.37 -12.84
N VAL A 241 15.90 -5.19 -11.73
CA VAL A 241 14.95 -4.08 -11.54
C VAL A 241 15.60 -3.04 -10.62
N SER A 242 15.47 -1.75 -10.96
CA SER A 242 15.98 -0.62 -10.18
C SER A 242 14.87 0.35 -9.85
N VAL A 243 14.63 0.57 -8.57
CA VAL A 243 13.55 1.44 -8.07
C VAL A 243 14.16 2.59 -7.29
N LYS A 244 13.76 3.80 -7.59
CA LYS A 244 14.25 5.03 -6.96
C LYS A 244 13.25 5.60 -5.97
N GLY A 245 13.75 6.36 -4.99
CA GLY A 245 12.93 7.16 -4.10
C GLY A 245 12.22 6.40 -2.99
N ILE A 246 12.37 5.08 -2.89
CA ILE A 246 11.80 4.25 -1.83
C ILE A 246 12.78 3.19 -1.32
N LEU A 247 12.51 2.66 -0.13
CA LEU A 247 13.32 1.64 0.54
C LEU A 247 12.47 0.46 1.03
N GLY A 248 13.14 -0.66 1.33
CA GLY A 248 12.58 -1.79 2.06
C GLY A 248 12.24 -3.02 1.23
N LYS A 249 12.51 -4.19 1.82
CA LYS A 249 12.21 -5.51 1.22
C LYS A 249 10.72 -5.68 0.94
N SER A 250 9.86 -5.14 1.80
CA SER A 250 8.41 -5.21 1.64
C SER A 250 7.91 -4.53 0.37
N TYR A 251 8.69 -3.62 -0.21
CA TYR A 251 8.34 -2.95 -1.47
C TYR A 251 8.73 -3.74 -2.73
N MET A 252 9.59 -4.75 -2.60
CA MET A 252 9.82 -5.70 -3.68
C MET A 252 8.58 -6.54 -3.99
N TYR A 253 7.80 -6.95 -2.97
CA TYR A 253 6.61 -7.78 -3.16
C TYR A 253 5.52 -7.18 -4.05
N PRO A 254 5.12 -5.89 -3.89
CA PRO A 254 4.23 -5.22 -4.84
C PRO A 254 4.72 -5.26 -6.29
N LEU A 255 6.04 -5.13 -6.50
CA LEU A 255 6.65 -5.17 -7.83
C LEU A 255 6.63 -6.58 -8.41
N LEU A 256 6.89 -7.61 -7.60
CA LEU A 256 6.76 -9.01 -8.00
C LEU A 256 5.32 -9.37 -8.35
N ALA A 257 4.35 -8.89 -7.57
CA ALA A 257 2.93 -9.07 -7.88
C ALA A 257 2.55 -8.42 -9.22
N ALA A 258 3.09 -7.22 -9.51
CA ALA A 258 2.88 -6.55 -10.79
C ALA A 258 3.55 -7.31 -11.95
N ALA A 259 4.75 -7.87 -11.75
CA ALA A 259 5.39 -8.75 -12.72
C ALA A 259 4.55 -10.01 -12.98
N ALA A 260 3.96 -10.62 -11.94
CA ALA A 260 3.06 -11.77 -12.08
C ALA A 260 1.81 -11.44 -12.91
N VAL A 261 1.24 -10.24 -12.72
CA VAL A 261 0.12 -9.74 -13.54
C VAL A 261 0.58 -9.50 -14.98
N GLY A 262 1.76 -8.89 -15.20
CA GLY A 262 2.35 -8.73 -16.52
C GLY A 262 2.53 -10.08 -17.24
N THR A 263 3.04 -11.10 -16.52
CA THR A 263 3.17 -12.47 -17.01
C THR A 263 1.83 -13.07 -17.38
N ALA A 264 0.80 -12.89 -16.56
CA ALA A 264 -0.56 -13.35 -16.86
C ALA A 264 -1.11 -12.72 -18.15
N ARG A 265 -0.62 -11.55 -18.52
CA ARG A 265 -0.97 -10.81 -19.73
C ARG A 265 0.00 -11.02 -20.89
N ASN A 266 0.95 -11.94 -20.76
CA ASN A 266 2.00 -12.21 -21.76
C ASN A 266 2.84 -10.96 -22.12
N VAL A 267 3.03 -10.04 -21.16
CA VAL A 267 3.92 -8.88 -21.31
C VAL A 267 5.37 -9.38 -21.33
N PRO A 268 6.20 -9.02 -22.31
CA PRO A 268 7.61 -9.39 -22.33
C PRO A 268 8.35 -8.89 -21.09
N ILE A 269 9.34 -9.65 -20.60
CA ILE A 269 10.10 -9.29 -19.38
C ILE A 269 10.73 -7.90 -19.49
N SER A 270 11.22 -7.51 -20.66
CA SER A 270 11.79 -6.17 -20.91
C SER A 270 10.77 -5.04 -20.65
N ALA A 271 9.53 -5.21 -21.10
CA ALA A 271 8.47 -4.24 -20.86
C ALA A 271 8.01 -4.25 -19.37
N ILE A 272 7.97 -5.43 -18.72
CA ILE A 272 7.73 -5.53 -17.28
C ILE A 272 8.79 -4.73 -16.53
N VAL A 273 10.09 -4.96 -16.80
CA VAL A 273 11.21 -4.27 -16.14
C VAL A 273 11.14 -2.77 -16.36
N ASN A 274 10.86 -2.32 -17.58
CA ASN A 274 10.71 -0.90 -17.87
C ASN A 274 9.56 -0.27 -17.06
N GLY A 275 8.43 -0.96 -16.96
CA GLY A 275 7.31 -0.53 -16.14
C GLY A 275 7.66 -0.48 -14.65
N LEU A 276 8.39 -1.48 -14.14
CA LEU A 276 8.83 -1.51 -12.74
C LEU A 276 9.87 -0.43 -12.43
N ASN A 277 10.81 -0.16 -13.34
CA ASN A 277 11.82 0.90 -13.17
C ASN A 277 11.19 2.31 -13.18
N SER A 278 10.04 2.49 -13.84
CA SER A 278 9.27 3.74 -13.86
C SER A 278 8.20 3.83 -12.76
N TYR A 279 8.18 2.86 -11.84
CA TYR A 279 7.22 2.84 -10.75
C TYR A 279 7.40 4.04 -9.82
N ASP A 280 6.32 4.81 -9.66
CA ASP A 280 6.22 5.91 -8.71
C ASP A 280 5.45 5.44 -7.47
N ALA A 281 6.13 5.40 -6.34
CA ALA A 281 5.57 4.87 -5.11
C ALA A 281 4.53 5.82 -4.51
N PRO A 282 3.44 5.30 -3.93
CA PRO A 282 2.50 6.13 -3.21
C PRO A 282 3.19 6.88 -2.05
N ARG A 283 2.75 8.09 -1.78
CA ARG A 283 3.26 8.94 -0.70
C ARG A 283 3.09 8.27 0.66
N GLY A 284 4.03 8.54 1.58
CA GLY A 284 4.00 7.99 2.94
C GLY A 284 4.23 6.47 2.98
N ARG A 285 4.97 5.92 2.04
CA ARG A 285 5.27 4.50 1.88
C ARG A 285 6.77 4.28 1.71
N MET A 286 7.52 4.46 2.81
CA MET A 286 9.00 4.34 2.83
C MET A 286 9.69 5.27 1.81
N ASN A 287 9.08 6.42 1.52
CA ASN A 287 9.63 7.39 0.59
C ASN A 287 10.87 8.05 1.18
N ILE A 288 11.88 8.22 0.36
CA ILE A 288 13.11 8.93 0.71
C ILE A 288 12.89 10.42 0.43
N ILE A 289 13.09 11.26 1.43
CA ILE A 289 12.92 12.71 1.35
C ILE A 289 14.16 13.38 1.93
N SER A 290 14.69 14.43 1.28
CA SER A 290 15.77 15.24 1.82
C SER A 290 15.31 16.00 3.06
N GLY A 291 16.05 15.84 4.16
CA GLY A 291 15.78 16.50 5.42
C GLY A 291 16.71 17.68 5.68
N ILE A 292 16.32 18.55 6.62
CA ILE A 292 17.17 19.64 7.12
C ILE A 292 18.55 19.12 7.54
N ASN A 293 19.53 20.00 7.57
CA ASN A 293 20.90 19.68 7.97
C ASN A 293 21.55 18.54 7.14
N ASN A 294 21.19 18.34 5.89
CA ASN A 294 21.63 17.20 5.06
C ASN A 294 21.31 15.82 5.71
N SER A 295 20.18 15.68 6.36
CA SER A 295 19.63 14.41 6.84
C SER A 295 18.78 13.72 5.78
N THR A 296 18.48 12.45 6.01
CA THR A 296 17.57 11.68 5.14
C THR A 296 16.34 11.28 5.94
N LEU A 297 15.14 11.63 5.45
CA LEU A 297 13.88 11.21 6.03
C LEU A 297 13.37 9.99 5.27
N ILE A 298 12.91 8.99 6.01
CA ILE A 298 12.15 7.85 5.47
C ILE A 298 10.71 8.04 5.91
N ASP A 299 9.89 8.56 4.99
CA ASP A 299 8.46 8.80 5.21
C ASP A 299 7.66 7.52 5.02
N ASP A 300 7.18 6.92 6.11
CA ASP A 300 6.25 5.78 6.09
C ASP A 300 4.98 6.11 6.90
N THR A 301 4.46 7.34 6.72
CA THR A 301 3.40 7.92 7.55
C THR A 301 1.98 7.65 7.06
N TYR A 302 1.79 6.88 5.99
CA TYR A 302 0.44 6.61 5.48
C TYR A 302 -0.42 5.87 6.50
N ASN A 303 0.08 4.77 7.06
CA ASN A 303 -0.58 3.97 8.10
C ASN A 303 0.45 3.09 8.82
N SER A 304 0.05 2.46 9.93
CA SER A 304 0.93 1.63 10.74
C SER A 304 0.26 0.33 11.16
N SER A 305 0.95 -0.79 10.93
CA SER A 305 0.61 -2.13 11.43
C SER A 305 1.86 -2.81 11.97
N PRO A 306 1.74 -3.81 12.86
CA PRO A 306 2.90 -4.49 13.45
C PRO A 306 3.90 -4.97 12.39
N ASP A 307 3.47 -5.77 11.42
CA ASP A 307 4.34 -6.30 10.37
C ASP A 307 4.99 -5.19 9.54
N ALA A 308 4.26 -4.09 9.27
CA ALA A 308 4.82 -2.97 8.51
C ALA A 308 5.85 -2.18 9.33
N VAL A 309 5.68 -2.05 10.65
CA VAL A 309 6.69 -1.43 11.53
C VAL A 309 7.93 -2.30 11.61
N THR A 310 7.77 -3.62 11.87
CA THR A 310 8.89 -4.58 11.88
C THR A 310 9.67 -4.53 10.56
N SER A 311 8.98 -4.49 9.41
CA SER A 311 9.63 -4.39 8.11
C SER A 311 10.40 -3.07 7.92
N ALA A 312 9.84 -1.94 8.36
CA ALA A 312 10.49 -0.64 8.28
C ALA A 312 11.73 -0.57 9.20
N LEU A 313 11.64 -1.12 10.41
CA LEU A 313 12.75 -1.21 11.35
C LEU A 313 13.89 -2.10 10.81
N ASN A 314 13.57 -3.25 10.23
CA ASN A 314 14.56 -4.12 9.59
C ASN A 314 15.27 -3.42 8.43
N THR A 315 14.51 -2.65 7.63
CA THR A 315 15.10 -1.82 6.57
C THR A 315 16.06 -0.79 7.16
N LEU A 316 15.65 -0.04 8.17
CA LEU A 316 16.51 0.96 8.82
C LEU A 316 17.78 0.32 9.41
N LYS A 317 17.65 -0.87 10.01
CA LYS A 317 18.78 -1.63 10.56
C LYS A 317 19.85 -1.92 9.51
N GLU A 318 19.44 -2.34 8.32
CA GLU A 318 20.32 -2.71 7.20
C GLU A 318 20.97 -1.51 6.50
N LEU A 319 20.41 -0.29 6.63
CA LEU A 319 20.96 0.90 5.97
C LEU A 319 22.34 1.26 6.53
N GLU A 320 23.23 1.69 5.64
CA GLU A 320 24.45 2.40 6.01
C GLU A 320 24.14 3.89 6.15
N CYS A 321 24.71 4.56 7.15
CA CYS A 321 24.60 6.00 7.33
C CYS A 321 25.92 6.55 7.90
N ILE A 322 26.15 7.85 7.70
CA ILE A 322 27.30 8.57 8.27
C ILE A 322 26.98 9.02 9.70
N GLY A 323 25.78 9.49 9.92
CA GLY A 323 25.26 9.95 11.21
C GLY A 323 24.60 8.83 12.00
N SER A 324 23.55 9.18 12.70
CA SER A 324 22.76 8.32 13.58
C SER A 324 21.47 7.85 12.90
N LYS A 325 20.95 6.69 13.36
CA LYS A 325 19.61 6.22 12.99
C LYS A 325 18.62 6.63 14.06
N ILE A 326 17.61 7.40 13.67
CA ILE A 326 16.55 7.92 14.54
C ILE A 326 15.25 7.22 14.18
N VAL A 327 14.52 6.76 15.18
CA VAL A 327 13.24 6.07 15.02
C VAL A 327 12.12 6.90 15.62
N ALA A 328 11.16 7.37 14.81
CA ALA A 328 9.98 8.11 15.25
C ALA A 328 8.70 7.31 14.96
N LEU A 329 8.09 6.75 16.00
CA LEU A 329 6.94 5.85 15.90
C LEU A 329 5.71 6.44 16.56
N GLY A 330 4.63 6.61 15.81
CA GLY A 330 3.29 6.87 16.32
C GLY A 330 2.52 5.61 16.64
N ASP A 331 1.38 5.76 17.33
CA ASP A 331 0.51 4.66 17.69
C ASP A 331 0.16 3.76 16.49
N MET A 332 0.07 2.46 16.74
CA MET A 332 -0.58 1.49 15.84
C MET A 332 -2.04 1.34 16.30
N MET A 333 -2.97 1.82 15.46
CA MET A 333 -4.41 1.84 15.74
C MET A 333 -5.11 0.57 15.23
N GLU A 334 -6.35 0.36 15.68
CA GLU A 334 -7.28 -0.66 15.20
C GLU A 334 -6.80 -2.10 15.42
N LEU A 335 -5.99 -2.31 16.48
CA LEU A 335 -5.48 -3.63 16.89
C LEU A 335 -6.32 -4.26 18.03
N GLY A 336 -7.29 -3.52 18.60
CA GLY A 336 -8.14 -4.00 19.68
C GLY A 336 -7.35 -4.56 20.85
N GLN A 337 -7.69 -5.77 21.29
CA GLN A 337 -7.04 -6.45 22.41
C GLN A 337 -5.56 -6.79 22.20
N TYR A 338 -5.09 -6.82 20.95
CA TYR A 338 -3.69 -7.12 20.62
C TYR A 338 -2.77 -5.90 20.77
N SER A 339 -3.34 -4.69 20.92
CA SER A 339 -2.59 -3.43 20.85
C SER A 339 -1.40 -3.37 21.80
N ALA A 340 -1.60 -3.70 23.08
CA ALA A 340 -0.53 -3.60 24.08
C ALA A 340 0.64 -4.55 23.78
N GLU A 341 0.36 -5.79 23.39
CA GLU A 341 1.42 -6.76 23.11
C GLU A 341 2.17 -6.46 21.82
N GLU A 342 1.46 -6.01 20.79
CA GLU A 342 2.13 -5.60 19.53
C GLU A 342 3.04 -4.37 19.74
N HIS A 343 2.64 -3.39 20.56
CA HIS A 343 3.51 -2.27 20.92
C HIS A 343 4.73 -2.73 21.73
N ARG A 344 4.59 -3.70 22.67
CA ARG A 344 5.75 -4.30 23.37
C ARG A 344 6.68 -5.02 22.40
N LYS A 345 6.11 -5.78 21.44
CA LYS A 345 6.92 -6.46 20.42
C LYS A 345 7.81 -5.47 19.65
N ILE A 346 7.23 -4.35 19.20
CA ILE A 346 7.99 -3.30 18.53
C ILE A 346 9.05 -2.69 19.45
N GLY A 347 8.74 -2.48 20.75
CA GLY A 347 9.72 -1.99 21.72
C GLY A 347 10.95 -2.91 21.86
N ARG A 348 10.73 -4.23 21.86
CA ARG A 348 11.82 -5.22 21.85
C ARG A 348 12.68 -5.13 20.58
N GLU A 349 12.07 -4.91 19.43
CA GLU A 349 12.78 -4.81 18.15
C GLU A 349 13.60 -3.51 18.05
N VAL A 350 13.03 -2.38 18.46
CA VAL A 350 13.70 -1.05 18.42
C VAL A 350 14.96 -1.03 19.28
N ALA A 351 14.98 -1.75 20.41
CA ALA A 351 16.10 -1.75 21.35
C ALA A 351 17.47 -2.11 20.71
N GLY A 352 17.46 -2.82 19.58
CA GLY A 352 18.68 -3.20 18.86
C GLY A 352 18.99 -2.40 17.59
N ILE A 353 18.24 -1.35 17.28
CA ILE A 353 18.30 -0.71 15.96
C ILE A 353 18.65 0.77 16.00
N GLY A 354 17.99 1.55 16.84
CA GLY A 354 18.06 3.00 16.82
C GLY A 354 19.11 3.58 17.76
N TYR A 355 19.53 4.82 17.48
CA TYR A 355 20.32 5.65 18.39
C TYR A 355 19.41 6.53 19.24
N GLU A 356 18.29 6.97 18.68
CA GLU A 356 17.27 7.80 19.33
C GLU A 356 15.90 7.20 19.04
N LEU A 357 15.02 7.14 20.05
CA LEU A 357 13.63 6.69 19.92
C LEU A 357 12.68 7.82 20.30
N VAL A 358 11.85 8.23 19.37
CA VAL A 358 10.75 9.16 19.57
C VAL A 358 9.43 8.42 19.43
N THR A 359 8.54 8.52 20.41
CA THR A 359 7.21 7.91 20.35
C THR A 359 6.13 8.98 20.41
N VAL A 360 5.01 8.77 19.66
CA VAL A 360 3.91 9.74 19.56
C VAL A 360 2.58 9.05 19.82
N GLY A 361 1.86 9.53 20.82
CA GLY A 361 0.57 9.00 21.26
C GLY A 361 0.66 8.12 22.51
N GLN A 362 -0.50 7.71 23.01
CA GLN A 362 -0.58 7.01 24.29
C GLN A 362 -0.15 5.54 24.23
N ARG A 363 -0.43 4.88 23.11
CA ARG A 363 -0.12 3.44 22.94
C ARG A 363 1.36 3.22 22.67
N SER A 364 1.99 4.11 21.93
CA SER A 364 3.41 4.04 21.60
C SER A 364 4.34 4.28 22.82
N ARG A 365 3.83 4.82 23.94
CA ARG A 365 4.52 4.83 25.23
C ARG A 365 4.86 3.42 25.71
N ILE A 366 4.01 2.42 25.42
CA ILE A 366 4.29 1.01 25.72
C ILE A 366 5.53 0.54 24.94
N THR A 367 5.71 1.02 23.71
CA THR A 367 6.91 0.74 22.90
C THR A 367 8.15 1.35 23.55
N ALA A 368 8.07 2.61 24.02
CA ALA A 368 9.16 3.29 24.72
C ALA A 368 9.56 2.56 26.01
N ASP A 369 8.59 2.24 26.87
CA ASP A 369 8.80 1.53 28.13
C ASP A 369 9.46 0.17 27.91
N GLU A 370 9.00 -0.59 26.93
CA GLU A 370 9.57 -1.90 26.63
C GLU A 370 10.97 -1.81 26.02
N ALA A 371 11.24 -0.80 25.17
CA ALA A 371 12.58 -0.56 24.63
C ALA A 371 13.58 -0.29 25.76
N ILE A 372 13.23 0.56 26.75
CA ILE A 372 14.06 0.84 27.92
C ILE A 372 14.31 -0.45 28.72
N LYS A 373 13.27 -1.24 28.97
CA LYS A 373 13.40 -2.54 29.67
C LYS A 373 14.34 -3.51 28.93
N LYS A 374 14.46 -3.37 27.60
CA LYS A 374 15.37 -4.18 26.76
C LYS A 374 16.75 -3.56 26.57
N GLY A 375 17.06 -2.50 27.30
CA GLY A 375 18.40 -1.89 27.36
C GLY A 375 18.60 -0.70 26.43
N PHE A 376 17.54 -0.14 25.83
CA PHE A 376 17.65 1.15 25.16
C PHE A 376 18.01 2.25 26.17
N ASN A 377 18.93 3.15 25.82
CA ASN A 377 19.34 4.22 26.73
C ASN A 377 18.15 5.16 27.02
N VAL A 378 17.74 5.26 28.30
CA VAL A 378 16.59 6.07 28.73
C VAL A 378 16.73 7.55 28.36
N GLU A 379 17.94 8.10 28.35
CA GLU A 379 18.19 9.51 27.97
C GLU A 379 17.95 9.79 26.48
N ARG A 380 17.75 8.74 25.69
CA ARG A 380 17.51 8.78 24.24
C ARG A 380 16.11 8.31 23.85
N VAL A 381 15.21 8.24 24.83
CA VAL A 381 13.81 7.87 24.61
C VAL A 381 12.91 9.04 24.98
N HIS A 382 12.21 9.57 24.00
CA HIS A 382 11.33 10.73 24.17
C HIS A 382 9.92 10.43 23.70
N SER A 383 8.93 10.75 24.53
CA SER A 383 7.51 10.47 24.25
C SER A 383 6.71 11.76 24.20
N PHE A 384 5.95 11.95 23.13
CA PHE A 384 5.13 13.14 22.90
C PHE A 384 3.65 12.76 22.70
N ASP A 385 2.77 13.71 22.93
CA ASP A 385 1.34 13.51 22.69
C ASP A 385 0.97 13.77 21.21
N THR A 386 1.68 14.68 20.56
CA THR A 386 1.42 15.10 19.17
C THR A 386 2.63 14.93 18.26
N SER A 387 2.37 14.74 16.97
CA SER A 387 3.42 14.68 15.94
C SER A 387 4.11 16.04 15.72
N VAL A 388 3.47 17.15 16.10
CA VAL A 388 4.07 18.49 16.02
C VAL A 388 5.14 18.64 17.09
N GLU A 389 4.84 18.31 18.35
CA GLU A 389 5.84 18.33 19.45
C GLU A 389 7.03 17.43 19.13
N ALA A 390 6.76 16.23 18.62
CA ALA A 390 7.82 15.32 18.17
C ALA A 390 8.66 15.90 17.03
N GLY A 391 8.02 16.61 16.08
CA GLY A 391 8.70 17.30 14.99
C GLY A 391 9.60 18.43 15.48
N GLU A 392 9.17 19.23 16.43
CA GLU A 392 9.97 20.30 17.07
C GLU A 392 11.18 19.72 17.78
N TYR A 393 11.00 18.65 18.54
CA TYR A 393 12.11 17.96 19.21
C TYR A 393 13.11 17.40 18.18
N LEU A 394 12.64 16.64 17.18
CA LEU A 394 13.49 16.08 16.13
C LEU A 394 14.28 17.19 15.41
N LYS A 395 13.64 18.33 15.10
CA LYS A 395 14.30 19.48 14.48
C LYS A 395 15.47 20.01 15.29
N SER A 396 15.41 19.91 16.63
CA SER A 396 16.46 20.38 17.53
C SER A 396 17.68 19.44 17.62
N ILE A 397 17.51 18.16 17.31
CA ILE A 397 18.56 17.13 17.49
C ILE A 397 19.17 16.61 16.20
N VAL A 398 18.46 16.70 15.06
CA VAL A 398 18.87 16.15 13.77
C VAL A 398 20.15 16.81 13.25
N LYS A 399 21.10 15.97 12.82
CA LYS A 399 22.41 16.36 12.32
C LYS A 399 22.66 15.84 10.90
N ALA A 400 23.72 16.34 10.29
CA ALA A 400 24.15 15.92 8.98
C ALA A 400 24.44 14.41 8.93
N GLY A 401 23.91 13.75 7.92
CA GLY A 401 24.10 12.31 7.70
C GLY A 401 23.19 11.40 8.54
N ASP A 402 22.30 11.97 9.38
CA ASP A 402 21.30 11.19 10.11
C ASP A 402 20.24 10.62 9.16
N ILE A 403 19.74 9.42 9.49
CA ILE A 403 18.59 8.81 8.83
C ILE A 403 17.44 8.70 9.85
N ILE A 404 16.29 9.29 9.51
CA ILE A 404 15.12 9.35 10.37
C ILE A 404 13.98 8.55 9.77
N LEU A 405 13.60 7.42 10.38
CA LEU A 405 12.38 6.69 10.04
C LEU A 405 11.19 7.30 10.78
N ILE A 406 10.17 7.74 10.04
CA ILE A 406 8.96 8.35 10.60
C ILE A 406 7.75 7.53 10.17
N LYS A 407 7.04 6.92 11.14
CA LYS A 407 5.90 6.04 10.89
C LYS A 407 4.84 6.14 11.99
N GLY A 408 3.56 6.03 11.60
CA GLY A 408 2.42 6.00 12.53
C GLY A 408 1.11 5.74 11.82
N SER A 409 0.07 5.40 12.59
CA SER A 409 -1.27 5.26 12.03
C SER A 409 -1.80 6.62 11.54
N GLN A 410 -2.74 6.55 10.61
CA GLN A 410 -3.30 7.72 9.93
C GLN A 410 -3.78 8.85 10.88
N SER A 411 -4.38 8.48 12.00
CA SER A 411 -4.91 9.45 12.98
C SER A 411 -3.83 10.20 13.77
N ILE A 412 -2.62 9.67 13.83
CA ILE A 412 -1.49 10.28 14.56
C ILE A 412 -0.84 11.43 13.76
N ARG A 413 -1.07 11.47 12.44
CA ARG A 413 -0.64 12.58 11.58
C ARG A 413 0.86 12.80 11.56
N MET A 414 1.64 11.68 11.54
CA MET A 414 3.11 11.76 11.58
C MET A 414 3.72 12.50 10.38
N GLU A 415 3.00 12.68 9.27
CA GLU A 415 3.42 13.52 8.14
C GLU A 415 3.64 14.99 8.53
N ARG A 416 3.06 15.46 9.65
CA ARG A 416 3.32 16.82 10.17
C ARG A 416 4.76 16.92 10.67
N ALA A 417 5.27 15.90 11.37
CA ALA A 417 6.67 15.84 11.77
C ALA A 417 7.60 15.78 10.55
N VAL A 418 7.25 15.00 9.52
CA VAL A 418 8.02 14.96 8.26
C VAL A 418 8.10 16.35 7.63
N SER A 419 6.96 17.05 7.50
CA SER A 419 6.90 18.40 6.90
C SER A 419 7.82 19.42 7.60
N MET A 420 7.96 19.31 8.93
CA MET A 420 8.82 20.20 9.73
C MET A 420 10.32 19.91 9.54
N LEU A 421 10.67 18.71 9.11
CA LEU A 421 12.04 18.24 8.92
C LEU A 421 12.49 18.27 7.45
N MET A 422 11.59 18.53 6.50
CA MET A 422 11.94 18.61 5.08
C MET A 422 12.90 19.76 4.80
N GLU A 423 13.90 19.51 3.97
CA GLU A 423 14.78 20.55 3.43
C GLU A 423 13.99 21.53 2.52
N HIS A 424 12.97 21.01 1.82
CA HIS A 424 12.11 21.72 0.87
C HIS A 424 10.63 21.61 1.28
N PRO A 425 10.18 22.33 2.34
CA PRO A 425 8.81 22.23 2.85
C PRO A 425 7.74 22.68 1.84
N GLU A 426 8.09 23.51 0.85
CA GLU A 426 7.21 23.91 -0.26
C GLU A 426 6.79 22.72 -1.15
N GLN A 427 7.52 21.63 -1.11
CA GLN A 427 7.18 20.39 -1.83
C GLN A 427 6.24 19.47 -1.04
N ALA A 428 5.82 19.83 0.17
CA ALA A 428 5.00 18.98 1.04
C ALA A 428 3.70 18.55 0.35
N GLU A 429 3.03 19.46 -0.39
CA GLU A 429 1.83 19.13 -1.14
C GLU A 429 2.04 18.00 -2.16
N LYS A 430 3.23 17.92 -2.75
CA LYS A 430 3.61 16.90 -3.75
C LYS A 430 4.11 15.61 -3.11
N LEU A 431 4.83 15.69 -1.98
CA LEU A 431 5.57 14.55 -1.42
C LEU A 431 4.85 13.87 -0.26
N LEU A 432 4.04 14.59 0.50
CA LEU A 432 3.41 14.06 1.71
C LEU A 432 1.96 13.65 1.48
N VAL A 433 1.49 12.75 2.33
CA VAL A 433 0.07 12.36 2.39
C VAL A 433 -0.77 13.45 3.09
N ARG A 434 -2.08 13.44 2.89
CA ARG A 434 -3.07 14.26 3.63
C ARG A 434 -2.82 15.77 3.55
N GLN A 435 -2.47 16.25 2.35
CA GLN A 435 -2.24 17.68 2.09
C GLN A 435 -3.50 18.38 1.53
N GLU A 436 -4.60 17.67 1.39
CA GLU A 436 -5.90 18.24 1.01
C GLU A 436 -6.46 19.09 2.16
N LYS A 437 -7.21 20.15 1.81
CA LYS A 437 -7.81 21.09 2.76
C LYS A 437 -8.59 20.39 3.88
N GLU A 438 -9.35 19.35 3.53
CA GLU A 438 -10.14 18.56 4.48
C GLU A 438 -9.28 17.85 5.55
N TRP A 439 -8.03 17.60 5.25
CA TRP A 439 -7.08 17.04 6.19
C TRP A 439 -6.28 18.10 6.95
N LEU A 440 -5.90 19.20 6.28
CA LEU A 440 -5.15 20.29 6.91
C LEU A 440 -6.00 20.99 7.99
N ASP A 441 -7.30 21.15 7.76
CA ASP A 441 -8.25 21.75 8.69
C ASP A 441 -8.59 20.86 9.91
N LYS A 442 -8.21 19.57 9.90
CA LYS A 442 -8.36 18.69 11.08
C LYS A 442 -7.26 18.98 12.09
N LYS A 443 -7.66 19.37 13.29
CA LYS A 443 -6.77 19.54 14.44
C LYS A 443 -6.13 18.24 14.88
#